data_a178e32aa86650812e3d286fde11dd4b
#
_entry.id   a178e32aa86650812e3d286fde11dd4b
#
_cell.length_a   1.000
_cell.length_b   1.000
_cell.length_c   1.000
_cell.angle_alpha   90.00
_cell.angle_beta   90.00
_cell.angle_gamma   90.00
#
_symmetry.space_group_name_H-M   'P 1'
#
loop_
_entity.id
_entity.type
_entity.pdbx_description
1 polymer ?
#
loop_
_entity_poly.entity_id
_entity_poly.type
_entity_poly.pdbx_seq_one_letter_code
_entity_poly.pdbx_strand_id
1 'polypeptide(L)'
;IHAFSGSQEIANIYLNLGGYLSASGLITWRPIPRSVAVFQSIPRDRLLIETDAPDLSPLGVVKGAPKYLPFIASALARHLRISEASLQYQLWSNTCHFFDFDFAR
;
A
#
# COMPACT_ATOMS: atom_id res chain seq x y z
N ILE A 1 9.40 0.29 2.44
CA ILE A 1 9.77 1.37 1.49
C ILE A 1 8.58 2.28 1.34
N HIS A 2 8.75 3.50 1.75
CA HIS A 2 7.76 4.55 1.75
C HIS A 2 7.31 4.89 0.32
N ALA A 3 6.00 4.99 0.11
CA ALA A 3 5.37 5.44 -1.15
C ALA A 3 6.01 4.79 -2.38
N PHE A 4 6.09 3.46 -2.37
CA PHE A 4 6.81 2.74 -3.42
C PHE A 4 6.25 3.03 -4.80
N SER A 5 7.13 3.39 -5.73
CA SER A 5 6.80 3.66 -7.13
C SER A 5 7.82 3.08 -8.11
N GLY A 6 8.70 2.23 -7.63
CA GLY A 6 9.78 1.66 -8.43
C GLY A 6 9.35 0.49 -9.33
N SER A 7 10.35 -0.14 -9.94
CA SER A 7 10.17 -1.30 -10.81
C SER A 7 10.10 -2.59 -10.02
N GLN A 8 9.71 -3.68 -10.70
CA GLN A 8 9.72 -5.01 -10.10
C GLN A 8 11.10 -5.42 -9.64
N GLU A 9 12.14 -5.06 -10.40
CA GLU A 9 13.52 -5.39 -10.05
C GLU A 9 13.95 -4.75 -8.74
N ILE A 10 13.62 -3.48 -8.56
CA ILE A 10 13.90 -2.74 -7.32
C ILE A 10 13.09 -3.34 -6.17
N ALA A 11 11.82 -3.66 -6.40
CA ALA A 11 10.97 -4.28 -5.40
C ALA A 11 11.58 -5.60 -4.91
N ASN A 12 12.06 -6.43 -5.82
CA ASN A 12 12.66 -7.71 -5.49
C ASN A 12 13.89 -7.55 -4.61
N ILE A 13 14.70 -6.53 -4.86
CA ILE A 13 15.89 -6.23 -4.03
C ILE A 13 15.45 -5.94 -2.59
N TYR A 14 14.47 -5.05 -2.41
CA TYR A 14 14.00 -4.68 -1.07
C TYR A 14 13.32 -5.85 -0.37
N LEU A 15 12.53 -6.65 -1.09
CA LEU A 15 11.89 -7.83 -0.51
C LEU A 15 12.91 -8.87 -0.05
N ASN A 16 13.97 -9.07 -0.82
CA ASN A 16 15.06 -9.99 -0.45
C ASN A 16 15.81 -9.52 0.79
N LEU A 17 15.82 -8.23 1.06
CA LEU A 17 16.40 -7.66 2.28
C LEU A 17 15.44 -7.66 3.47
N GLY A 18 14.27 -8.26 3.33
CA GLY A 18 13.27 -8.31 4.38
C GLY A 18 12.36 -7.08 4.44
N GLY A 19 12.38 -6.23 3.41
CA GLY A 19 11.61 -5.00 3.38
C GLY A 19 10.13 -5.20 3.11
N TYR A 20 9.35 -4.19 3.46
CA TYR A 20 7.94 -4.05 3.13
C TYR A 20 7.80 -2.92 2.11
N LEU A 21 6.77 -2.99 1.28
CA LEU A 21 6.46 -1.94 0.31
C LEU A 21 5.14 -1.28 0.67
N SER A 22 5.15 0.04 0.75
CA SER A 22 3.97 0.81 1.17
C SER A 22 3.29 1.46 -0.03
N ALA A 23 1.99 1.24 -0.15
CA ALA A 23 1.15 1.85 -1.18
C ALA A 23 0.57 3.16 -0.66
N SER A 24 0.61 4.20 -1.51
CA SER A 24 0.10 5.54 -1.20
C SER A 24 -1.03 5.92 -2.15
N GLY A 25 -1.49 7.16 -2.07
CA GLY A 25 -2.49 7.71 -2.99
C GLY A 25 -2.09 7.62 -4.46
N LEU A 26 -0.81 7.45 -4.73
CA LEU A 26 -0.26 7.30 -6.07
C LEU A 26 -0.95 6.17 -6.86
N ILE A 27 -1.36 5.09 -6.18
CA ILE A 27 -2.01 3.96 -6.84
C ILE A 27 -3.40 4.29 -7.41
N THR A 28 -3.96 5.45 -7.04
CA THR A 28 -5.26 5.91 -7.56
C THR A 28 -5.10 6.78 -8.81
N TRP A 29 -3.89 7.17 -9.16
CA TRP A 29 -3.62 8.13 -10.23
C TRP A 29 -3.90 7.53 -11.61
N ARG A 30 -4.08 8.42 -12.58
CA ARG A 30 -4.27 8.07 -14.00
C ARG A 30 -3.28 8.87 -14.85
N PRO A 31 -2.60 8.26 -15.82
CA PRO A 31 -2.64 6.83 -16.14
C PRO A 31 -2.16 5.97 -14.97
N ILE A 32 -2.55 4.68 -14.95
CA ILE A 32 -2.22 3.76 -13.85
C ILE A 32 -0.70 3.65 -13.73
N PRO A 33 -0.13 3.91 -12.55
CA PRO A 33 1.33 3.80 -12.37
C PRO A 33 1.81 2.35 -12.52
N ARG A 34 3.04 2.19 -12.99
CA ARG A 34 3.65 0.86 -13.12
C ARG A 34 3.78 0.12 -11.79
N SER A 35 3.84 0.86 -10.68
CA SER A 35 3.92 0.27 -9.35
C SER A 35 2.70 -0.57 -8.98
N VAL A 36 1.54 -0.31 -9.61
CA VAL A 36 0.34 -1.13 -9.38
C VAL A 36 0.61 -2.58 -9.75
N ALA A 37 1.24 -2.84 -10.91
CA ALA A 37 1.60 -4.20 -11.32
C ALA A 37 2.56 -4.85 -10.31
N VAL A 38 3.48 -4.07 -9.76
CA VAL A 38 4.39 -4.55 -8.72
C VAL A 38 3.61 -4.99 -7.48
N PHE A 39 2.70 -4.15 -6.99
CA PHE A 39 1.87 -4.49 -5.83
C PHE A 39 1.02 -5.74 -6.07
N GLN A 40 0.59 -5.97 -7.31
CA GLN A 40 -0.17 -7.18 -7.67
C GLN A 40 0.66 -8.46 -7.56
N SER A 41 1.97 -8.37 -7.69
CA SER A 41 2.86 -9.53 -7.78
C SER A 41 3.63 -9.85 -6.50
N ILE A 42 3.71 -8.92 -5.55
CA ILE A 42 4.49 -9.14 -4.33
C ILE A 42 3.69 -9.95 -3.29
N PRO A 43 4.39 -10.59 -2.33
CA PRO A 43 3.70 -11.29 -1.25
C PRO A 43 2.79 -10.36 -0.46
N ARG A 44 1.59 -10.82 -0.15
CA ARG A 44 0.58 -10.02 0.58
C ARG A 44 1.05 -9.62 1.97
N ASP A 45 1.90 -10.41 2.60
CA ASP A 45 2.40 -10.13 3.94
C ASP A 45 3.53 -9.08 3.97
N ARG A 46 3.88 -8.52 2.83
CA ARG A 46 4.88 -7.46 2.72
C ARG A 46 4.31 -6.11 2.32
N LEU A 47 2.98 -5.98 2.32
CA LEU A 47 2.26 -4.75 1.97
C LEU A 47 2.00 -3.90 3.19
N LEU A 48 2.20 -2.60 3.04
CA LEU A 48 1.73 -1.57 3.96
C LEU A 48 0.97 -0.51 3.17
N ILE A 49 0.31 0.40 3.87
CA ILE A 49 -0.48 1.46 3.27
C ILE A 49 -0.22 2.78 3.99
N GLU A 50 -0.29 3.89 3.26
CA GLU A 50 -0.02 5.22 3.82
C GLU A 50 -0.71 6.31 3.00
N THR A 51 -0.80 7.52 3.55
CA THR A 51 -1.29 8.68 2.82
C THR A 51 -0.18 9.61 2.36
N ASP A 52 0.90 9.72 3.12
CA ASP A 52 1.95 10.72 2.94
C ASP A 52 1.37 12.14 2.91
N ALA A 53 0.29 12.35 3.65
CA ALA A 53 -0.39 13.65 3.66
C ALA A 53 0.55 14.78 4.09
N PRO A 54 0.43 15.97 3.50
CA PRO A 54 -0.57 16.37 2.50
C PRO A 54 -0.21 16.02 1.06
N ASP A 55 0.94 15.41 0.83
CA ASP A 55 1.43 15.02 -0.48
C ASP A 55 0.76 13.75 -1.00
N LEU A 56 1.04 13.39 -2.26
CA LEU A 56 0.55 12.17 -2.90
C LEU A 56 -0.97 11.98 -2.75
N SER A 57 -1.72 13.07 -2.92
CA SER A 57 -3.19 13.05 -2.79
C SER A 57 -3.80 12.02 -3.74
N PRO A 58 -4.82 11.28 -3.29
CA PRO A 58 -5.58 10.40 -4.19
C PRO A 58 -6.18 11.19 -5.35
N LEU A 59 -6.46 10.49 -6.46
CA LEU A 59 -7.07 11.10 -7.63
C LEU A 59 -8.37 11.81 -7.23
N GLY A 60 -8.51 13.07 -7.66
CA GLY A 60 -9.67 13.90 -7.37
C GLY A 60 -9.61 14.64 -6.03
N VAL A 61 -8.57 14.42 -5.24
CA VAL A 61 -8.38 15.10 -3.96
C VAL A 61 -7.31 16.18 -4.12
N VAL A 62 -7.67 17.43 -3.77
CA VAL A 62 -6.75 18.57 -3.93
C VAL A 62 -5.61 18.51 -2.91
N LYS A 63 -5.93 18.17 -1.67
CA LYS A 63 -4.94 18.08 -0.59
C LYS A 63 -5.15 16.80 0.20
N GLY A 64 -4.10 15.99 0.31
CA GLY A 64 -4.14 14.74 1.05
C GLY A 64 -4.35 14.96 2.54
N ALA A 65 -4.95 13.96 3.19
CA ALA A 65 -5.16 13.92 4.63
C ALA A 65 -5.26 12.45 5.07
N PRO A 66 -4.94 12.14 6.35
CA PRO A 66 -5.04 10.76 6.84
C PRO A 66 -6.43 10.13 6.68
N LYS A 67 -7.49 10.94 6.67
CA LYS A 67 -8.87 10.46 6.48
C LYS A 67 -9.09 9.76 5.13
N TYR A 68 -8.19 9.93 4.16
CA TYR A 68 -8.30 9.29 2.86
C TYR A 68 -7.68 7.89 2.81
N LEU A 69 -7.12 7.41 3.92
CA LEU A 69 -6.52 6.07 3.98
C LEU A 69 -7.50 4.97 3.56
N PRO A 70 -8.77 4.96 4.02
CA PRO A 70 -9.74 3.96 3.55
C PRO A 70 -9.97 4.00 2.04
N PHE A 71 -9.94 5.18 1.44
CA PHE A 71 -10.08 5.33 -0.01
C PHE A 71 -8.91 4.65 -0.75
N ILE A 72 -7.69 4.84 -0.25
CA ILE A 72 -6.50 4.20 -0.81
C ILE A 72 -6.59 2.68 -0.64
N ALA A 73 -7.04 2.20 0.53
CA ALA A 73 -7.23 0.78 0.77
C ALA A 73 -8.25 0.17 -0.20
N SER A 74 -9.36 0.86 -0.45
CA SER A 74 -10.36 0.42 -1.44
C SER A 74 -9.76 0.31 -2.84
N ALA A 75 -8.97 1.30 -3.25
CA ALA A 75 -8.31 1.29 -4.55
C ALA A 75 -7.33 0.13 -4.66
N LEU A 76 -6.55 -0.11 -3.63
CA LEU A 76 -5.59 -1.21 -3.60
C LEU A 76 -6.31 -2.56 -3.69
N ALA A 77 -7.41 -2.73 -2.96
CA ALA A 77 -8.21 -3.95 -3.01
C ALA A 77 -8.72 -4.23 -4.43
N ARG A 78 -9.18 -3.19 -5.14
CA ARG A 78 -9.61 -3.33 -6.54
C ARG A 78 -8.46 -3.77 -7.43
N HIS A 79 -7.29 -3.14 -7.30
CA HIS A 79 -6.12 -3.50 -8.10
C HIS A 79 -5.66 -4.94 -7.81
N LEU A 80 -5.76 -5.39 -6.57
CA LEU A 80 -5.36 -6.74 -6.16
C LEU A 80 -6.46 -7.77 -6.39
N ARG A 81 -7.67 -7.33 -6.75
CA ARG A 81 -8.84 -8.19 -6.99
C ARG A 81 -9.20 -9.06 -5.78
N ILE A 82 -9.17 -8.44 -4.61
CA ILE A 82 -9.57 -9.07 -3.35
C ILE A 82 -10.59 -8.19 -2.66
N SER A 83 -11.33 -8.75 -1.68
CA SER A 83 -12.29 -7.96 -0.92
C SER A 83 -11.58 -6.94 -0.04
N GLU A 84 -12.27 -5.82 0.23
CA GLU A 84 -11.75 -4.80 1.13
C GLU A 84 -11.53 -5.38 2.53
N ALA A 85 -12.44 -6.24 2.99
CA ALA A 85 -12.32 -6.85 4.32
C ALA A 85 -11.06 -7.73 4.42
N SER A 86 -10.79 -8.55 3.39
CA SER A 86 -9.58 -9.37 3.35
C SER A 86 -8.32 -8.51 3.35
N LEU A 87 -8.31 -7.44 2.56
CA LEU A 87 -7.16 -6.55 2.50
C LEU A 87 -6.96 -5.82 3.82
N GLN A 88 -8.04 -5.31 4.44
CA GLN A 88 -7.93 -4.62 5.72
C GLN A 88 -7.33 -5.53 6.79
N TYR A 89 -7.77 -6.77 6.84
CA TYR A 89 -7.21 -7.74 7.79
C TYR A 89 -5.72 -7.96 7.53
N GLN A 90 -5.35 -8.14 6.26
CA GLN A 90 -3.94 -8.36 5.89
C GLN A 90 -3.08 -7.15 6.24
N LEU A 91 -3.55 -5.94 5.93
CA LEU A 91 -2.81 -4.71 6.23
C LEU A 91 -2.68 -4.49 7.73
N TRP A 92 -3.72 -4.79 8.48
CA TRP A 92 -3.67 -4.73 9.95
C TRP A 92 -2.61 -5.69 10.49
N SER A 93 -2.66 -6.95 10.05
CA SER A 93 -1.69 -7.96 10.45
C SER A 93 -0.26 -7.55 10.09
N ASN A 94 -0.06 -7.05 8.87
CA ASN A 94 1.26 -6.61 8.40
C ASN A 94 1.78 -5.44 9.23
N THR A 95 0.92 -4.48 9.55
CA THR A 95 1.28 -3.31 10.35
C THR A 95 1.70 -3.72 11.75
N CYS A 96 0.92 -4.61 12.39
CA CYS A 96 1.26 -5.13 13.70
C CYS A 96 2.61 -5.86 13.68
N HIS A 97 2.84 -6.66 12.66
CA HIS A 97 4.08 -7.40 12.53
C HIS A 97 5.27 -6.45 12.29
N PHE A 98 5.10 -5.48 11.39
CA PHE A 98 6.16 -4.53 11.04
C PHE A 98 6.61 -3.70 12.25
N PHE A 99 5.65 -3.22 13.04
CA PHE A 99 5.92 -2.39 14.23
C PHE A 99 6.08 -3.19 15.51
N ASP A 100 5.97 -4.51 15.43
CA ASP A 100 6.06 -5.40 16.59
C ASP A 100 5.00 -5.06 17.66
N PHE A 101 3.78 -4.74 17.21
CA PHE A 101 2.65 -4.52 18.09
C PHE A 101 1.90 -5.82 18.36
N ASP A 102 1.45 -5.98 19.61
CA ASP A 102 0.61 -7.09 20.00
C ASP A 102 -0.78 -6.56 20.36
N PHE A 103 -1.72 -6.71 19.43
CA PHE A 103 -3.10 -6.31 19.62
C PHE A 103 -4.06 -7.49 19.81
N ALA A 104 -3.55 -8.69 20.02
CA ALA A 104 -4.34 -9.91 20.12
C ALA A 104 -4.99 -10.10 21.50
N ARG A 105 -5.01 -9.08 22.29
CA ARG A 105 -5.54 -9.14 23.66
C ARG A 105 -6.97 -8.66 23.76
#